data_f8dc9e9d7e165f41530402598868f214
#
_entry.id   f8dc9e9d7e165f41530402598868f214
#
_cell.length_a   1.000
_cell.length_b   1.000
_cell.length_c   1.000
_cell.angle_alpha   90.00
_cell.angle_beta   90.00
_cell.angle_gamma   90.00
#
_symmetry.space_group_name_H-M   'P 1'
#
loop_
_entity.id
_entity.type
_entity.pdbx_description
1 polymer ?
#
loop_
_entity_poly.entity_id
_entity_poly.type
_entity_poly.pdbx_seq_one_letter_code
_entity_poly.pdbx_strand_id
1 'polypeptide(L)'
;MPRFLLWLCFVVPVVGLSACSNTTSDMRYTAPATVARAAAPTVSGVTAIDQRKEEAHRLATIMGGFGNPLKTLDLAKPVKDEVADAFVDGLRARGLLAERAPYRIELLIRKYDADMLMGSTGRIDLDLSVIDTGSQQVIYKDSAQNERSDFHFFATGVFASMDELQKLAQEALDVTVDQMLDKPGFRAAIEKRPSARQLMWSDEPHT
;
A
#
# COMPACT_ATOMS: atom_id res chain seq x y z
N MET A 1 60.86 -44.39 -28.36
CA MET A 1 60.50 -43.09 -27.97
C MET A 1 58.99 -43.01 -27.91
N PRO A 2 58.32 -43.05 -26.75
CA PRO A 2 56.86 -42.88 -26.64
C PRO A 2 56.49 -41.42 -26.33
N ARG A 3 55.59 -40.88 -27.14
CA ARG A 3 54.99 -39.58 -26.96
C ARG A 3 53.83 -39.70 -25.96
N PHE A 4 54.00 -39.16 -24.75
CA PHE A 4 52.93 -38.98 -23.76
C PHE A 4 52.04 -37.84 -24.17
N LEU A 5 50.79 -38.14 -24.54
CA LEU A 5 49.75 -37.14 -24.77
C LEU A 5 49.05 -36.84 -23.46
N LEU A 6 49.34 -35.67 -22.86
CA LEU A 6 48.67 -35.19 -21.65
C LEU A 6 47.27 -34.72 -22.03
N TRP A 7 46.27 -35.47 -21.65
CA TRP A 7 44.84 -35.04 -21.72
C TRP A 7 44.55 -34.21 -20.49
N LEU A 8 44.54 -32.90 -20.65
CA LEU A 8 44.14 -31.94 -19.61
C LEU A 8 42.60 -31.83 -19.61
N CYS A 9 41.92 -32.54 -18.72
CA CYS A 9 40.49 -32.38 -18.48
C CYS A 9 40.23 -31.03 -17.80
N PHE A 10 39.73 -30.08 -18.57
CA PHE A 10 39.26 -28.79 -18.06
C PHE A 10 37.88 -29.02 -17.45
N VAL A 11 37.80 -29.22 -16.12
CA VAL A 11 36.55 -29.24 -15.37
C VAL A 11 36.17 -27.77 -15.13
N VAL A 12 35.27 -27.26 -15.95
CA VAL A 12 34.65 -25.95 -15.71
C VAL A 12 33.60 -26.14 -14.62
N PRO A 13 33.72 -25.51 -13.43
CA PRO A 13 32.66 -25.51 -12.47
C PRO A 13 31.55 -24.59 -12.99
N VAL A 14 30.42 -25.15 -13.40
CA VAL A 14 29.18 -24.42 -13.64
C VAL A 14 28.67 -23.99 -12.28
N VAL A 15 29.09 -22.79 -11.85
CA VAL A 15 28.49 -22.10 -10.72
C VAL A 15 27.11 -21.66 -11.18
N GLY A 16 26.09 -22.43 -10.80
CA GLY A 16 24.71 -22.08 -10.98
C GLY A 16 24.40 -20.81 -10.16
N LEU A 17 24.46 -19.65 -10.80
CA LEU A 17 23.93 -18.41 -10.27
C LEU A 17 22.40 -18.54 -10.21
N SER A 18 21.88 -19.02 -9.08
CA SER A 18 20.47 -18.88 -8.74
C SER A 18 20.22 -17.39 -8.49
N ALA A 19 19.99 -16.62 -9.56
CA ALA A 19 19.57 -15.25 -9.45
C ALA A 19 18.12 -15.21 -8.91
N CYS A 20 17.96 -15.13 -7.59
CA CYS A 20 16.71 -14.63 -7.01
C CYS A 20 16.52 -13.21 -7.54
N SER A 21 15.56 -13.01 -8.44
CA SER A 21 15.25 -11.70 -8.99
C SER A 21 14.38 -10.98 -7.97
N ASN A 22 14.97 -10.01 -7.27
CA ASN A 22 14.24 -9.08 -6.41
C ASN A 22 13.93 -7.82 -7.22
N THR A 23 12.65 -7.46 -7.33
CA THR A 23 12.20 -6.24 -8.00
C THR A 23 11.78 -5.23 -6.95
N THR A 24 12.37 -4.04 -6.97
CA THR A 24 11.99 -2.93 -6.07
C THR A 24 11.17 -1.90 -6.86
N SER A 25 10.08 -1.44 -6.28
CA SER A 25 9.11 -0.58 -6.93
C SER A 25 8.58 0.51 -6.01
N ASP A 26 8.23 1.65 -6.60
CA ASP A 26 7.48 2.74 -5.96
C ASP A 26 6.01 2.65 -6.33
N MET A 27 5.15 2.95 -5.37
CA MET A 27 3.70 3.04 -5.56
C MET A 27 3.27 4.49 -5.39
N ARG A 28 2.54 5.04 -6.37
CA ARG A 28 2.05 6.42 -6.30
C ARG A 28 0.59 6.48 -6.63
N TYR A 29 -0.20 7.02 -5.71
CA TYR A 29 -1.61 7.26 -5.97
C TYR A 29 -1.80 8.23 -7.14
N THR A 30 -2.71 7.85 -8.05
CA THR A 30 -3.11 8.66 -9.20
C THR A 30 -4.57 9.09 -9.03
N ALA A 31 -4.76 10.38 -8.76
CA ALA A 31 -6.11 10.91 -8.59
C ALA A 31 -6.92 10.82 -9.90
N PRO A 32 -8.22 10.50 -9.85
CA PRO A 32 -9.11 10.60 -10.99
C PRO A 32 -9.14 12.02 -11.58
N ALA A 33 -9.44 12.14 -12.88
CA ALA A 33 -9.48 13.42 -13.59
C ALA A 33 -10.49 14.42 -12.97
N THR A 34 -11.55 13.90 -12.34
CA THR A 34 -12.57 14.69 -11.65
C THR A 34 -12.69 14.25 -10.20
N VAL A 35 -12.18 15.04 -9.28
CA VAL A 35 -12.28 14.82 -7.83
C VAL A 35 -13.04 15.99 -7.20
N ALA A 36 -14.05 15.67 -6.38
CA ALA A 36 -14.79 16.70 -5.64
C ALA A 36 -13.87 17.35 -4.58
N ARG A 37 -13.62 18.65 -4.71
CA ARG A 37 -12.79 19.40 -3.76
C ARG A 37 -13.62 19.85 -2.55
N ALA A 38 -13.04 19.77 -1.38
CA ALA A 38 -13.61 20.29 -0.16
C ALA A 38 -13.54 21.83 -0.12
N ALA A 39 -14.48 22.45 0.59
CA ALA A 39 -14.50 23.90 0.81
C ALA A 39 -13.37 24.38 1.74
N ALA A 40 -12.90 23.51 2.64
CA ALA A 40 -11.80 23.78 3.56
C ALA A 40 -11.04 22.48 3.92
N PRO A 41 -9.74 22.57 4.20
CA PRO A 41 -8.97 21.43 4.69
C PRO A 41 -9.36 21.09 6.12
N THR A 42 -9.48 19.81 6.43
CA THR A 42 -9.96 19.31 7.72
C THR A 42 -9.08 18.20 8.32
N VAL A 43 -8.12 17.65 7.56
CA VAL A 43 -7.26 16.56 7.98
C VAL A 43 -5.82 17.03 8.12
N SER A 44 -5.17 16.77 9.26
CA SER A 44 -3.79 17.19 9.56
C SER A 44 -2.73 16.19 9.11
N GLY A 45 -3.09 14.93 8.89
CA GLY A 45 -2.16 13.90 8.44
C GLY A 45 -2.74 12.50 8.50
N VAL A 46 -1.95 11.56 7.99
CA VAL A 46 -2.27 10.13 7.94
C VAL A 46 -1.15 9.35 8.59
N THR A 47 -1.50 8.35 9.37
CA THR A 47 -0.58 7.33 9.89
C THR A 47 -1.12 5.96 9.52
N ALA A 48 -0.24 4.97 9.30
CA ALA A 48 -0.66 3.61 9.03
C ALA A 48 0.06 2.61 9.94
N ILE A 49 -0.68 1.58 10.32
CA ILE A 49 -0.21 0.43 11.10
C ILE A 49 -0.31 -0.79 10.21
N ASP A 50 0.80 -1.50 10.03
CA ASP A 50 0.85 -2.74 9.25
C ASP A 50 0.63 -3.94 10.17
N GLN A 51 -0.51 -4.64 10.00
CA GLN A 51 -0.85 -5.88 10.70
C GLN A 51 -0.70 -7.13 9.83
N ARG A 52 -0.18 -6.98 8.62
CA ARG A 52 0.12 -8.13 7.77
C ARG A 52 1.18 -9.02 8.45
N LYS A 53 1.28 -10.26 7.98
CA LYS A 53 2.30 -11.21 8.48
C LYS A 53 3.58 -11.19 7.65
N GLU A 54 3.54 -10.52 6.51
CA GLU A 54 4.63 -10.41 5.54
C GLU A 54 5.71 -9.43 6.03
N GLU A 55 6.87 -9.48 5.40
CA GLU A 55 7.95 -8.51 5.63
C GLU A 55 7.48 -7.09 5.30
N ALA A 56 7.98 -6.08 6.02
CA ALA A 56 7.51 -4.70 5.95
C ALA A 56 7.49 -4.10 4.53
N HIS A 57 8.40 -4.52 3.67
CA HIS A 57 8.51 -4.07 2.28
C HIS A 57 7.84 -5.01 1.28
N ARG A 58 7.56 -6.26 1.68
CA ARG A 58 7.08 -7.30 0.79
C ARG A 58 5.64 -7.06 0.34
N LEU A 59 5.45 -7.01 -0.98
CA LEU A 59 4.12 -6.91 -1.60
C LEU A 59 3.70 -8.23 -2.24
N ALA A 60 4.63 -8.94 -2.89
CA ALA A 60 4.34 -10.20 -3.53
C ALA A 60 5.51 -11.20 -3.45
N THR A 61 5.17 -12.49 -3.48
CA THR A 61 6.13 -13.57 -3.63
C THR A 61 5.57 -14.60 -4.61
N ILE A 62 6.29 -14.85 -5.70
CA ILE A 62 5.96 -15.95 -6.61
C ILE A 62 6.72 -17.19 -6.14
N MET A 63 5.98 -18.22 -5.81
CA MET A 63 6.51 -19.49 -5.33
C MET A 63 6.73 -20.48 -6.48
N GLY A 64 7.84 -21.20 -6.45
CA GLY A 64 8.09 -22.33 -7.34
C GLY A 64 7.31 -23.57 -6.93
N GLY A 65 7.29 -24.56 -7.82
CA GLY A 65 6.58 -25.84 -7.59
C GLY A 65 7.06 -26.64 -6.36
N PHE A 66 8.23 -26.33 -5.82
CA PHE A 66 8.79 -26.94 -4.61
C PHE A 66 8.64 -26.07 -3.37
N GLY A 67 7.85 -24.99 -3.43
CA GLY A 67 7.63 -24.08 -2.31
C GLY A 67 8.79 -23.11 -2.02
N ASN A 68 9.77 -22.99 -2.93
CA ASN A 68 10.83 -21.99 -2.85
C ASN A 68 10.40 -20.67 -3.52
N PRO A 69 10.78 -19.50 -2.99
CA PRO A 69 10.52 -18.23 -3.65
C PRO A 69 11.35 -18.12 -4.95
N LEU A 70 10.69 -17.85 -6.06
CA LEU A 70 11.33 -17.63 -7.36
C LEU A 70 11.57 -16.14 -7.64
N LYS A 71 10.57 -15.31 -7.32
CA LYS A 71 10.61 -13.87 -7.52
C LYS A 71 9.93 -13.19 -6.34
N THR A 72 10.39 -12.00 -6.00
CA THR A 72 9.75 -11.15 -4.98
C THR A 72 9.54 -9.74 -5.52
N LEU A 73 8.45 -9.12 -5.12
CA LEU A 73 8.17 -7.71 -5.34
C LEU A 73 8.19 -7.02 -3.99
N ASP A 74 9.19 -6.17 -3.80
CA ASP A 74 9.34 -5.35 -2.61
C ASP A 74 9.11 -3.88 -2.97
N LEU A 75 8.52 -3.11 -2.04
CA LEU A 75 8.38 -1.68 -2.18
C LEU A 75 9.66 -0.97 -1.71
N ALA A 76 9.97 0.19 -2.29
CA ALA A 76 11.12 1.00 -1.91
C ALA A 76 11.01 1.50 -0.46
N LYS A 77 9.77 1.76 0.00
CA LYS A 77 9.44 2.08 1.39
C LYS A 77 8.65 0.93 2.03
N PRO A 78 8.58 0.88 3.39
CA PRO A 78 7.65 0.00 4.06
C PRO A 78 6.23 0.19 3.54
N VAL A 79 5.48 -0.91 3.39
CA VAL A 79 4.10 -0.89 2.85
C VAL A 79 3.21 0.10 3.60
N LYS A 80 3.35 0.21 4.93
CA LYS A 80 2.59 1.18 5.73
C LYS A 80 2.84 2.63 5.29
N ASP A 81 4.07 2.96 4.93
CA ASP A 81 4.43 4.32 4.54
C ASP A 81 3.93 4.62 3.11
N GLU A 82 4.00 3.65 2.20
CA GLU A 82 3.42 3.77 0.85
C GLU A 82 1.90 3.95 0.88
N VAL A 83 1.19 3.17 1.71
CA VAL A 83 -0.26 3.30 1.88
C VAL A 83 -0.61 4.65 2.52
N ALA A 84 0.14 5.09 3.55
CA ALA A 84 -0.09 6.40 4.15
C ALA A 84 0.15 7.53 3.15
N ASP A 85 1.21 7.48 2.35
CA ASP A 85 1.53 8.46 1.31
C ASP A 85 0.42 8.52 0.24
N ALA A 86 -0.13 7.37 -0.18
CA ALA A 86 -1.24 7.30 -1.13
C ALA A 86 -2.49 8.03 -0.60
N PHE A 87 -2.83 7.85 0.69
CA PHE A 87 -3.94 8.58 1.31
C PHE A 87 -3.63 10.07 1.48
N VAL A 88 -2.40 10.45 1.80
CA VAL A 88 -1.97 11.86 1.84
C VAL A 88 -2.16 12.52 0.47
N ASP A 89 -1.75 11.86 -0.61
CA ASP A 89 -1.92 12.36 -1.97
C ASP A 89 -3.41 12.42 -2.37
N GLY A 90 -4.20 11.43 -1.98
CA GLY A 90 -5.64 11.42 -2.18
C GLY A 90 -6.36 12.56 -1.45
N LEU A 91 -5.96 12.88 -0.21
CA LEU A 91 -6.47 14.01 0.58
C LEU A 91 -6.04 15.34 -0.03
N ARG A 92 -4.80 15.44 -0.48
CA ARG A 92 -4.27 16.64 -1.15
C ARG A 92 -5.02 16.94 -2.45
N ALA A 93 -5.28 15.93 -3.27
CA ALA A 93 -6.06 16.06 -4.50
C ALA A 93 -7.48 16.62 -4.22
N ARG A 94 -8.06 16.26 -3.07
CA ARG A 94 -9.39 16.70 -2.60
C ARG A 94 -9.39 18.01 -1.83
N GLY A 95 -8.21 18.63 -1.61
CA GLY A 95 -8.09 19.86 -0.82
C GLY A 95 -8.43 19.68 0.66
N LEU A 96 -8.30 18.48 1.20
CA LEU A 96 -8.65 18.13 2.58
C LEU A 96 -7.47 18.25 3.56
N LEU A 97 -6.23 18.33 3.08
CA LEU A 97 -5.03 18.29 3.90
C LEU A 97 -4.53 19.67 4.31
N ALA A 98 -4.26 19.90 5.61
CA ALA A 98 -3.53 21.05 6.15
C ALA A 98 -2.90 20.71 7.51
N GLU A 99 -1.71 21.25 7.80
CA GLU A 99 -0.91 20.93 8.99
C GLU A 99 -1.63 21.12 10.34
N ARG A 100 -2.53 22.12 10.43
CA ARG A 100 -3.25 22.47 11.65
C ARG A 100 -4.75 22.21 11.53
N ALA A 101 -5.11 21.07 10.97
CA ALA A 101 -6.51 20.66 10.83
C ALA A 101 -6.97 19.85 12.05
N PRO A 102 -8.29 19.83 12.34
CA PRO A 102 -8.83 19.24 13.57
C PRO A 102 -8.83 17.72 13.60
N TYR A 103 -8.64 17.06 12.47
CA TYR A 103 -8.72 15.61 12.38
C TYR A 103 -7.41 15.00 11.87
N ARG A 104 -7.11 13.76 12.30
CA ARG A 104 -6.09 12.89 11.73
C ARG A 104 -6.70 11.57 11.31
N ILE A 105 -6.08 10.91 10.35
CA ILE A 105 -6.49 9.58 9.89
C ILE A 105 -5.48 8.56 10.41
N GLU A 106 -6.00 7.44 10.93
CA GLU A 106 -5.24 6.24 11.25
C GLU A 106 -5.76 5.10 10.39
N LEU A 107 -4.85 4.46 9.66
CA LEU A 107 -5.11 3.30 8.80
C LEU A 107 -4.59 2.04 9.48
N LEU A 108 -5.33 0.96 9.37
CA LEU A 108 -4.90 -0.37 9.77
C LEU A 108 -4.89 -1.27 8.55
N ILE A 109 -3.70 -1.70 8.14
CA ILE A 109 -3.53 -2.58 6.98
C ILE A 109 -3.64 -4.01 7.44
N ARG A 110 -4.72 -4.69 7.08
CA ARG A 110 -4.93 -6.12 7.37
C ARG A 110 -4.35 -6.99 6.28
N LYS A 111 -4.46 -6.53 5.04
CA LYS A 111 -3.98 -7.19 3.84
C LYS A 111 -3.58 -6.17 2.78
N TYR A 112 -2.45 -6.38 2.17
CA TYR A 112 -2.05 -5.73 0.94
C TYR A 112 -1.01 -6.62 0.28
N ASP A 113 -1.44 -7.37 -0.72
CA ASP A 113 -0.61 -8.34 -1.42
C ASP A 113 -0.97 -8.41 -2.91
N ALA A 114 -0.09 -9.04 -3.66
CA ALA A 114 -0.38 -9.51 -4.99
C ALA A 114 0.09 -10.95 -5.15
N ASP A 115 -0.69 -11.77 -5.83
CA ASP A 115 -0.36 -13.16 -6.09
C ASP A 115 -0.69 -13.58 -7.54
N MET A 116 -0.22 -14.76 -7.91
CA MET A 116 -0.36 -15.33 -9.24
C MET A 116 -0.61 -16.85 -9.16
N LEU A 117 -1.68 -17.26 -8.51
CA LEU A 117 -2.02 -18.68 -8.40
C LEU A 117 -2.87 -19.18 -9.57
N MET A 118 -3.93 -18.46 -9.93
CA MET A 118 -4.85 -18.81 -11.03
C MET A 118 -5.14 -17.60 -11.94
N GLY A 119 -4.17 -16.72 -12.10
CA GLY A 119 -4.21 -15.39 -12.69
C GLY A 119 -3.49 -14.41 -11.79
N SER A 120 -3.23 -13.21 -12.28
CA SER A 120 -2.63 -12.13 -11.49
C SER A 120 -3.71 -11.46 -10.66
N THR A 121 -3.48 -11.30 -9.37
CA THR A 121 -4.45 -10.66 -8.46
C THR A 121 -3.73 -9.72 -7.50
N GLY A 122 -4.22 -8.49 -7.39
CA GLY A 122 -3.84 -7.52 -6.35
C GLY A 122 -4.98 -7.32 -5.36
N ARG A 123 -4.71 -7.39 -4.05
CA ARG A 123 -5.71 -7.29 -2.97
C ARG A 123 -5.29 -6.31 -1.91
N ILE A 124 -6.28 -5.58 -1.37
CA ILE A 124 -6.09 -4.70 -0.22
C ILE A 124 -7.30 -4.80 0.73
N ASP A 125 -7.03 -4.86 2.03
CA ASP A 125 -8.00 -4.81 3.12
C ASP A 125 -7.51 -3.80 4.16
N LEU A 126 -8.25 -2.70 4.31
CA LEU A 126 -7.91 -1.57 5.18
C LEU A 126 -9.07 -1.22 6.11
N ASP A 127 -8.74 -0.87 7.36
CA ASP A 127 -9.63 -0.08 8.21
C ASP A 127 -9.12 1.37 8.25
N LEU A 128 -10.05 2.32 8.28
CA LEU A 128 -9.81 3.73 8.44
C LEU A 128 -10.52 4.24 9.69
N SER A 129 -9.79 4.97 10.53
CA SER A 129 -10.34 5.72 11.66
C SER A 129 -10.03 7.19 11.51
N VAL A 130 -11.04 8.06 11.66
CA VAL A 130 -10.86 9.52 11.78
C VAL A 130 -10.87 9.87 13.24
N ILE A 131 -9.84 10.55 13.69
CA ILE A 131 -9.62 10.91 15.10
C ILE A 131 -9.62 12.42 15.23
N ASP A 132 -10.42 12.94 16.12
CA ASP A 132 -10.39 14.35 16.53
C ASP A 132 -9.11 14.62 17.34
N THR A 133 -8.28 15.57 16.88
CA THR A 133 -6.96 15.83 17.48
C THR A 133 -7.05 16.50 18.85
N GLY A 134 -8.13 17.21 19.14
CA GLY A 134 -8.36 17.87 20.42
C GLY A 134 -8.83 16.88 21.50
N SER A 135 -9.84 16.08 21.19
CA SER A 135 -10.44 15.14 22.16
C SER A 135 -9.81 13.74 22.13
N GLN A 136 -8.99 13.41 21.11
CA GLN A 136 -8.43 12.07 20.84
C GLN A 136 -9.52 11.00 20.63
N GLN A 137 -10.74 11.40 20.35
CA GLN A 137 -11.86 10.49 20.11
C GLN A 137 -11.94 10.09 18.63
N VAL A 138 -12.28 8.83 18.39
CA VAL A 138 -12.62 8.35 17.04
C VAL A 138 -14.02 8.83 16.70
N ILE A 139 -14.13 9.66 15.68
CA ILE A 139 -15.40 10.27 15.21
C ILE A 139 -16.01 9.52 14.02
N TYR A 140 -15.19 8.71 13.32
CA TYR A 140 -15.64 7.92 12.19
C TYR A 140 -14.76 6.69 12.03
N LYS A 141 -15.37 5.56 11.65
CA LYS A 141 -14.68 4.33 11.26
C LYS A 141 -15.29 3.77 10.00
N ASP A 142 -14.44 3.20 9.17
CA ASP A 142 -14.84 2.50 7.94
C ASP A 142 -13.85 1.39 7.61
N SER A 143 -14.26 0.48 6.74
CA SER A 143 -13.40 -0.54 6.17
C SER A 143 -13.63 -0.69 4.68
N ALA A 144 -12.59 -1.04 3.94
CA ALA A 144 -12.67 -1.33 2.53
C ALA A 144 -11.84 -2.56 2.18
N GLN A 145 -12.40 -3.39 1.31
CA GLN A 145 -11.72 -4.52 0.70
C GLN A 145 -11.86 -4.40 -0.80
N ASN A 146 -10.74 -4.42 -1.51
CA ASN A 146 -10.72 -4.35 -2.95
C ASN A 146 -9.79 -5.42 -3.52
N GLU A 147 -10.21 -5.98 -4.64
CA GLU A 147 -9.45 -6.95 -5.42
C GLU A 147 -9.46 -6.53 -6.89
N ARG A 148 -8.31 -6.65 -7.54
CA ARG A 148 -8.12 -6.48 -8.97
C ARG A 148 -7.47 -7.74 -9.52
N SER A 149 -8.06 -8.30 -10.57
CA SER A 149 -7.59 -9.55 -11.18
C SER A 149 -7.51 -9.40 -12.68
N ASP A 150 -6.48 -9.99 -13.25
CA ASP A 150 -6.35 -10.18 -14.70
C ASP A 150 -6.12 -11.66 -14.99
N PHE A 151 -7.02 -12.24 -15.79
CA PHE A 151 -7.00 -13.66 -16.12
C PHE A 151 -6.30 -13.89 -17.46
N HIS A 152 -4.97 -13.88 -17.47
CA HIS A 152 -4.19 -14.37 -18.60
C HIS A 152 -3.78 -15.82 -18.38
N PHE A 153 -4.42 -16.74 -19.10
CA PHE A 153 -4.28 -18.20 -18.93
C PHE A 153 -2.86 -18.78 -19.12
N PHE A 154 -1.91 -17.98 -19.62
CA PHE A 154 -0.60 -18.47 -20.04
C PHE A 154 0.60 -17.97 -19.21
N ALA A 155 0.40 -17.11 -18.24
CA ALA A 155 1.49 -16.54 -17.46
C ALA A 155 1.56 -17.14 -16.05
N THR A 156 2.00 -18.39 -15.94
CA THR A 156 2.23 -19.03 -14.63
C THR A 156 3.73 -19.28 -14.38
N GLY A 157 4.16 -19.16 -13.15
CA GLY A 157 5.53 -19.49 -12.73
C GLY A 157 6.60 -18.55 -13.26
N VAL A 158 7.57 -19.07 -14.01
CA VAL A 158 8.75 -18.31 -14.49
C VAL A 158 8.40 -17.17 -15.44
N PHE A 159 7.26 -17.24 -16.15
CA PHE A 159 6.78 -16.23 -17.09
C PHE A 159 5.93 -15.14 -16.45
N ALA A 160 5.70 -15.24 -15.14
CA ALA A 160 4.95 -14.26 -14.37
C ALA A 160 5.61 -12.87 -14.42
N SER A 161 4.84 -11.84 -14.77
CA SER A 161 5.29 -10.46 -14.82
C SER A 161 5.12 -9.81 -13.45
N MET A 162 6.22 -9.32 -12.85
CA MET A 162 6.17 -8.53 -11.62
C MET A 162 5.52 -7.17 -11.84
N ASP A 163 5.68 -6.60 -13.04
CA ASP A 163 5.07 -5.31 -13.42
C ASP A 163 3.54 -5.41 -13.45
N GLU A 164 2.99 -6.54 -13.88
CA GLU A 164 1.55 -6.80 -13.87
C GLU A 164 1.01 -6.90 -12.44
N LEU A 165 1.69 -7.64 -11.56
CA LEU A 165 1.33 -7.72 -10.14
C LEU A 165 1.39 -6.36 -9.46
N GLN A 166 2.44 -5.58 -9.74
CA GLN A 166 2.56 -4.21 -9.25
C GLN A 166 1.39 -3.35 -9.72
N LYS A 167 1.05 -3.40 -11.00
CA LYS A 167 -0.07 -2.63 -11.57
C LYS A 167 -1.39 -2.97 -10.89
N LEU A 168 -1.70 -4.25 -10.72
CA LEU A 168 -2.95 -4.68 -10.07
C LEU A 168 -3.01 -4.28 -8.60
N ALA A 169 -1.89 -4.37 -7.87
CA ALA A 169 -1.81 -3.89 -6.50
C ALA A 169 -2.00 -2.36 -6.43
N GLN A 170 -1.40 -1.60 -7.35
CA GLN A 170 -1.57 -0.15 -7.46
C GLN A 170 -3.03 0.21 -7.75
N GLU A 171 -3.68 -0.45 -8.70
CA GLU A 171 -5.08 -0.22 -9.03
C GLU A 171 -6.01 -0.54 -7.84
N ALA A 172 -5.71 -1.59 -7.08
CA ALA A 172 -6.46 -1.92 -5.88
C ALA A 172 -6.31 -0.82 -4.80
N LEU A 173 -5.10 -0.28 -4.61
CA LEU A 173 -4.84 0.83 -3.70
C LEU A 173 -5.56 2.10 -4.13
N ASP A 174 -5.42 2.51 -5.40
CA ASP A 174 -6.03 3.73 -5.94
C ASP A 174 -7.56 3.73 -5.75
N VAL A 175 -8.20 2.61 -6.11
CA VAL A 175 -9.65 2.45 -5.93
C VAL A 175 -10.04 2.48 -4.44
N THR A 176 -9.23 1.91 -3.56
CA THR A 176 -9.50 1.92 -2.12
C THR A 176 -9.41 3.33 -1.55
N VAL A 177 -8.39 4.11 -1.93
CA VAL A 177 -8.25 5.53 -1.55
C VAL A 177 -9.48 6.32 -2.00
N ASP A 178 -9.89 6.18 -3.26
CA ASP A 178 -11.04 6.89 -3.81
C ASP A 178 -12.34 6.48 -3.09
N GLN A 179 -12.58 5.20 -2.96
CA GLN A 179 -13.76 4.66 -2.29
C GLN A 179 -13.90 5.18 -0.86
N MET A 180 -12.83 5.22 -0.08
CA MET A 180 -12.87 5.62 1.32
C MET A 180 -12.99 7.13 1.46
N LEU A 181 -12.24 7.92 0.69
CA LEU A 181 -12.23 9.39 0.81
C LEU A 181 -13.46 10.07 0.17
N ASP A 182 -14.13 9.41 -0.78
CA ASP A 182 -15.34 9.95 -1.42
C ASP A 182 -16.64 9.42 -0.79
N LYS A 183 -16.55 8.55 0.21
CA LYS A 183 -17.72 8.00 0.90
C LYS A 183 -18.50 9.11 1.62
N PRO A 184 -19.82 9.21 1.42
CA PRO A 184 -20.63 10.27 2.05
C PRO A 184 -20.48 10.33 3.57
N GLY A 185 -20.36 9.17 4.24
CA GLY A 185 -20.16 9.11 5.69
C GLY A 185 -18.84 9.72 6.15
N PHE A 186 -17.73 9.46 5.41
CA PHE A 186 -16.45 10.10 5.67
C PHE A 186 -16.53 11.60 5.50
N ARG A 187 -17.07 12.08 4.37
CA ARG A 187 -17.24 13.52 4.10
C ARG A 187 -18.07 14.20 5.18
N ALA A 188 -19.21 13.63 5.53
CA ALA A 188 -20.07 14.18 6.58
C ALA A 188 -19.40 14.24 7.96
N ALA A 189 -18.55 13.27 8.29
CA ALA A 189 -17.84 13.21 9.56
C ALA A 189 -16.79 14.33 9.69
N ILE A 190 -16.01 14.59 8.62
CA ILE A 190 -14.95 15.60 8.63
C ILE A 190 -15.45 17.02 8.37
N GLU A 191 -16.65 17.20 7.80
CA GLU A 191 -17.28 18.52 7.58
C GLU A 191 -17.98 19.05 8.84
N LYS A 192 -18.33 18.18 9.78
CA LYS A 192 -18.84 18.61 11.09
C LYS A 192 -17.74 19.34 11.84
N ARG A 193 -17.84 20.68 11.94
CA ARG A 193 -16.96 21.46 12.80
C ARG A 193 -17.06 20.93 14.24
N PRO A 194 -15.91 20.77 14.96
CA PRO A 194 -15.95 20.53 16.39
C PRO A 194 -16.87 21.59 17.02
N SER A 195 -17.83 21.14 17.83
CA SER A 195 -18.78 22.08 18.45
C SER A 195 -17.98 23.10 19.26
N ALA A 196 -18.29 24.39 19.12
CA ALA A 196 -17.60 25.49 19.78
C ALA A 196 -17.48 25.36 21.32
N ARG A 197 -18.22 24.42 21.91
CA ARG A 197 -18.16 24.06 23.34
C ARG A 197 -16.82 23.41 23.77
N GLN A 198 -16.07 22.81 22.86
CA GLN A 198 -14.76 22.18 23.16
C GLN A 198 -13.62 23.21 23.16
N LEU A 199 -13.76 24.34 22.47
CA LEU A 199 -12.74 25.39 22.44
C LEU A 199 -12.77 26.29 23.68
N MET A 200 -13.87 26.27 24.49
CA MET A 200 -14.01 27.12 25.66
C MET A 200 -13.32 26.59 26.94
N TRP A 201 -12.87 25.34 26.95
CA TRP A 201 -12.24 24.76 28.16
C TRP A 201 -10.71 24.84 28.17
N SER A 202 -10.09 25.34 27.09
CA SER A 202 -8.62 25.48 27.00
C SER A 202 -8.10 26.83 27.49
N ASP A 203 -8.98 27.79 27.80
CA ASP A 203 -8.61 29.18 28.19
C ASP A 203 -8.88 29.49 29.68
N GLU A 204 -9.03 28.51 30.58
CA GLU A 204 -9.01 28.83 32.01
C GLU A 204 -7.55 29.01 32.47
N PRO A 205 -7.17 30.23 32.85
CA PRO A 205 -5.85 30.50 33.40
C PRO A 205 -5.76 29.83 34.78
N HIS A 206 -4.83 28.87 34.91
CA HIS A 206 -4.44 28.37 36.22
C HIS A 206 -3.80 29.49 37.03
N THR A 207 -4.60 30.11 37.91
CA THR A 207 -4.11 31.01 38.97
C THR A 207 -3.69 30.19 40.18
#